data_40d0b51d3587088eac485005b283a296
#
_entry.id   40d0b51d3587088eac485005b283a296
#
_cell.length_a   1.000
_cell.length_b   1.000
_cell.length_c   1.000
_cell.angle_alpha   90.00
_cell.angle_beta   90.00
_cell.angle_gamma   90.00
#
_symmetry.space_group_name_H-M   'P 1'
#
loop_
_entity.id
_entity.type
_entity.pdbx_description
1 polymer ?
#
loop_
_entity_poly.entity_id
_entity_poly.type
_entity_poly.pdbx_seq_one_letter_code
_entity_poly.pdbx_strand_id
1 'polypeptide(L)'
;MQPVVGIGLRAPHLAEIERTRPATGFLEIHAENYLAPSPARQAIERLRADHAFSIHAVGLSLGSSEGLDEAHLARVATLVQDLEPALVSDHLSWSVADGRYFNDLLPLPYTEEALEVVVRNVGRLQEALGRSVAVENPSCYLGFASSTMSEPEFLAELARRSGCGLLLDANNIVVTAHNLRRCLDIGNPHECRRSI
;
A
#
# COMPACT_ATOMS: atom_id res chain seq x y z
N MET A 1 19.77 -12.87 -5.28
CA MET A 1 19.66 -11.39 -5.18
C MET A 1 19.86 -11.05 -3.72
N GLN A 2 20.78 -10.16 -3.37
CA GLN A 2 20.89 -9.72 -1.97
C GLN A 2 19.71 -8.80 -1.63
N PRO A 3 19.13 -8.89 -0.42
CA PRO A 3 18.05 -8.01 0.00
C PRO A 3 18.55 -6.56 0.05
N VAL A 4 17.75 -5.65 -0.51
CA VAL A 4 18.00 -4.21 -0.49
C VAL A 4 17.19 -3.61 0.65
N VAL A 5 17.85 -2.85 1.54
CA VAL A 5 17.21 -2.19 2.69
C VAL A 5 17.03 -0.72 2.38
N GLY A 6 15.80 -0.23 2.55
CA GLY A 6 15.43 1.18 2.40
C GLY A 6 14.91 1.79 3.69
N ILE A 7 14.65 3.08 3.65
CA ILE A 7 14.07 3.84 4.78
C ILE A 7 12.90 4.71 4.29
N GLY A 8 11.89 4.87 5.16
CA GLY A 8 10.80 5.82 4.92
C GLY A 8 11.28 7.26 5.05
N LEU A 9 11.18 8.03 3.96
CA LEU A 9 11.51 9.45 3.94
C LEU A 9 10.34 10.26 4.52
N ARG A 10 10.54 10.79 5.71
CA ARG A 10 9.56 11.65 6.39
C ARG A 10 9.96 13.12 6.25
N ALA A 11 8.97 14.01 6.18
CA ALA A 11 9.20 15.45 5.99
C ALA A 11 10.24 16.08 6.95
N PRO A 12 10.29 15.73 8.26
CA PRO A 12 11.31 16.29 9.17
C PRO A 12 12.75 15.92 8.80
N HIS A 13 12.95 14.80 8.09
CA HIS A 13 14.29 14.30 7.74
C HIS A 13 14.74 14.72 6.33
N LEU A 14 13.86 15.33 5.54
CA LEU A 14 14.11 15.64 4.14
C LEU A 14 15.38 16.50 3.96
N ALA A 15 15.50 17.60 4.72
CA ALA A 15 16.64 18.50 4.64
C ALA A 15 17.97 17.82 5.03
N GLU A 16 17.93 16.93 6.03
CA GLU A 16 19.12 16.18 6.45
C GLU A 16 19.56 15.18 5.38
N ILE A 17 18.62 14.39 4.84
CA ILE A 17 18.89 13.43 3.78
C ILE A 17 19.40 14.14 2.52
N GLU A 18 18.83 15.28 2.17
CA GLU A 18 19.30 16.09 1.04
C GLU A 18 20.75 16.58 1.25
N ARG A 19 21.11 16.95 2.48
CA ARG A 19 22.45 17.42 2.82
C ARG A 19 23.48 16.29 2.93
N THR A 20 23.11 15.15 3.54
CA THR A 20 24.05 14.07 3.90
C THR A 20 24.16 12.98 2.84
N ARG A 21 23.12 12.83 1.99
CA ARG A 21 23.05 11.78 0.96
C ARG A 21 23.44 10.39 1.50
N PRO A 22 22.74 9.88 2.55
CA PRO A 22 23.14 8.63 3.22
C PRO A 22 23.09 7.46 2.24
N ALA A 23 24.02 6.53 2.40
CA ALA A 23 24.02 5.30 1.62
C ALA A 23 22.89 4.38 2.11
N THR A 24 21.76 4.43 1.42
CA THR A 24 20.61 3.53 1.62
C THR A 24 20.20 2.91 0.30
N GLY A 25 19.58 1.73 0.35
CA GLY A 25 19.16 1.01 -0.86
C GLY A 25 18.04 1.72 -1.62
N PHE A 26 17.08 2.34 -0.90
CA PHE A 26 16.02 3.18 -1.46
C PHE A 26 15.44 4.11 -0.40
N LEU A 27 14.72 5.11 -0.87
CA LEU A 27 13.88 6.00 -0.06
C LEU A 27 12.41 5.73 -0.38
N GLU A 28 11.59 5.50 0.66
CA GLU A 28 10.16 5.36 0.47
C GLU A 28 9.43 6.64 0.84
N ILE A 29 8.50 7.05 -0.01
CA ILE A 29 7.66 8.24 0.18
C ILE A 29 6.18 7.87 0.11
N HIS A 30 5.33 8.61 0.84
CA HIS A 30 3.89 8.59 0.62
C HIS A 30 3.56 9.53 -0.54
N ALA A 31 2.89 8.99 -1.57
CA ALA A 31 2.57 9.71 -2.80
C ALA A 31 1.86 11.04 -2.53
N GLU A 32 0.84 11.01 -1.68
CA GLU A 32 -0.07 12.13 -1.42
C GLU A 32 0.63 13.37 -0.86
N ASN A 33 1.79 13.20 -0.21
CA ASN A 33 2.60 14.31 0.28
C ASN A 33 3.31 15.10 -0.83
N TYR A 34 3.35 14.54 -2.05
CA TYR A 34 4.17 15.06 -3.15
C TYR A 34 3.41 15.22 -4.47
N LEU A 35 2.07 15.12 -4.47
CA LEU A 35 1.25 15.26 -5.69
C LEU A 35 1.16 16.70 -6.20
N ALA A 36 1.34 17.68 -5.33
CA ALA A 36 1.34 19.09 -5.71
C ALA A 36 2.78 19.64 -5.84
N PRO A 37 3.01 20.61 -6.74
CA PRO A 37 4.26 21.36 -6.79
C PRO A 37 4.57 22.01 -5.43
N SER A 38 5.75 21.74 -4.89
CA SER A 38 6.18 22.24 -3.58
C SER A 38 7.71 22.18 -3.45
N PRO A 39 8.33 22.91 -2.49
CA PRO A 39 9.74 22.76 -2.20
C PRO A 39 10.13 21.32 -1.83
N ALA A 40 9.25 20.58 -1.13
CA ALA A 40 9.46 19.19 -0.79
C ALA A 40 9.46 18.30 -2.05
N ARG A 41 8.54 18.55 -2.99
CA ARG A 41 8.52 17.87 -4.28
C ARG A 41 9.83 18.06 -5.04
N GLN A 42 10.31 19.29 -5.15
CA GLN A 42 11.59 19.61 -5.80
C GLN A 42 12.78 18.93 -5.10
N ALA A 43 12.74 18.80 -3.76
CA ALA A 43 13.81 18.13 -3.02
C ALA A 43 13.89 16.63 -3.35
N ILE A 44 12.75 15.92 -3.43
CA ILE A 44 12.77 14.49 -3.80
C ILE A 44 13.19 14.29 -5.27
N GLU A 45 12.85 15.20 -6.16
CA GLU A 45 13.31 15.16 -7.55
C GLU A 45 14.84 15.30 -7.64
N ARG A 46 15.46 16.15 -6.81
CA ARG A 46 16.94 16.23 -6.71
C ARG A 46 17.55 14.97 -6.08
N LEU A 47 16.87 14.34 -5.11
CA LEU A 47 17.34 13.12 -4.45
C LEU A 47 17.31 11.90 -5.39
N ARG A 48 16.44 11.92 -6.42
CA ARG A 48 16.33 10.85 -7.41
C ARG A 48 17.67 10.56 -8.13
N ALA A 49 18.53 11.55 -8.26
CA ALA A 49 19.84 11.37 -8.92
C ALA A 49 20.75 10.39 -8.18
N ASP A 50 20.60 10.27 -6.86
CA ASP A 50 21.49 9.49 -6.00
C ASP A 50 20.78 8.30 -5.30
N HIS A 51 19.44 8.28 -5.27
CA HIS A 51 18.67 7.28 -4.54
C HIS A 51 17.55 6.68 -5.42
N ALA A 52 17.39 5.37 -5.34
CA ALA A 52 16.18 4.73 -5.82
C ALA A 52 14.98 5.10 -4.92
N PHE A 53 13.78 5.19 -5.50
CA PHE A 53 12.56 5.49 -4.77
C PHE A 53 11.60 4.30 -4.75
N SER A 54 10.88 4.13 -3.63
CA SER A 54 9.61 3.43 -3.51
C SER A 54 8.52 4.48 -3.31
N ILE A 55 7.45 4.42 -4.09
CA ILE A 55 6.28 5.27 -3.92
C ILE A 55 5.16 4.43 -3.33
N HIS A 56 4.72 4.81 -2.13
CA HIS A 56 3.59 4.20 -1.45
C HIS A 56 2.41 5.16 -1.48
N ALA A 57 1.37 4.82 -2.26
CA ALA A 57 0.12 5.56 -2.26
C ALA A 57 -0.77 5.08 -1.12
N VAL A 58 -1.66 5.94 -0.64
CA VAL A 58 -2.57 5.64 0.48
C VAL A 58 -4.00 6.09 0.19
N GLY A 59 -4.24 6.72 -0.96
CA GLY A 59 -5.51 7.34 -1.29
C GLY A 59 -6.18 6.83 -2.56
N LEU A 60 -5.64 5.82 -3.23
CA LEU A 60 -6.24 5.29 -4.46
C LEU A 60 -7.52 4.49 -4.20
N SER A 61 -7.71 3.98 -2.96
CA SER A 61 -8.93 3.28 -2.58
C SER A 61 -9.21 2.04 -3.44
N LEU A 62 -8.25 1.12 -3.51
CA LEU A 62 -8.30 -0.08 -4.37
C LEU A 62 -9.56 -0.94 -4.16
N GLY A 63 -10.15 -0.88 -2.96
CA GLY A 63 -11.38 -1.59 -2.60
C GLY A 63 -12.68 -0.86 -2.91
N SER A 64 -12.64 0.35 -3.50
CA SER A 64 -13.87 1.10 -3.83
C SER A 64 -14.65 0.42 -4.96
N SER A 65 -15.94 0.16 -4.71
CA SER A 65 -16.85 -0.40 -5.72
C SER A 65 -17.10 0.53 -6.88
N GLU A 66 -16.96 1.85 -6.68
CA GLU A 66 -17.16 2.90 -7.68
C GLU A 66 -15.96 3.03 -8.65
N GLY A 67 -14.86 2.33 -8.38
CA GLY A 67 -13.62 2.45 -9.13
C GLY A 67 -12.67 3.49 -8.51
N LEU A 68 -11.61 3.82 -9.24
CA LEU A 68 -10.59 4.78 -8.81
C LEU A 68 -11.02 6.22 -9.19
N ASP A 69 -10.63 7.19 -8.35
CA ASP A 69 -10.69 8.60 -8.73
C ASP A 69 -9.65 8.87 -9.83
N GLU A 70 -10.10 9.06 -11.05
CA GLU A 70 -9.23 9.27 -12.22
C GLU A 70 -8.37 10.53 -12.11
N ALA A 71 -8.84 11.58 -11.42
CA ALA A 71 -8.05 12.79 -11.21
C ALA A 71 -6.93 12.54 -10.18
N HIS A 72 -7.19 11.75 -9.14
CA HIS A 72 -6.17 11.33 -8.18
C HIS A 72 -5.16 10.39 -8.85
N LEU A 73 -5.64 9.39 -9.58
CA LEU A 73 -4.81 8.44 -10.34
C LEU A 73 -3.87 9.16 -11.32
N ALA A 74 -4.36 10.16 -12.06
CA ALA A 74 -3.54 10.94 -12.98
C ALA A 74 -2.40 11.69 -12.27
N ARG A 75 -2.65 12.23 -11.07
CA ARG A 75 -1.61 12.89 -10.27
C ARG A 75 -0.55 11.90 -9.77
N VAL A 76 -0.99 10.71 -9.30
CA VAL A 76 -0.07 9.64 -8.90
C VAL A 76 0.75 9.17 -10.11
N ALA A 77 0.13 9.00 -11.28
CA ALA A 77 0.83 8.63 -12.50
C ALA A 77 1.91 9.65 -12.90
N THR A 78 1.60 10.95 -12.79
CA THR A 78 2.59 12.01 -13.01
C THR A 78 3.77 11.90 -12.04
N LEU A 79 3.50 11.68 -10.74
CA LEU A 79 4.55 11.49 -9.73
C LEU A 79 5.43 10.28 -10.07
N VAL A 80 4.81 9.16 -10.45
CA VAL A 80 5.52 7.93 -10.85
C VAL A 80 6.37 8.16 -12.10
N GLN A 81 5.85 8.87 -13.08
CA GLN A 81 6.58 9.21 -14.31
C GLN A 81 7.79 10.09 -14.01
N ASP A 82 7.65 11.09 -13.15
CA ASP A 82 8.72 12.04 -12.84
C ASP A 82 9.84 11.41 -11.99
N LEU A 83 9.49 10.51 -11.06
CA LEU A 83 10.45 9.88 -10.16
C LEU A 83 10.99 8.55 -10.67
N GLU A 84 10.31 7.88 -11.62
CA GLU A 84 10.67 6.54 -12.13
C GLU A 84 11.05 5.58 -10.98
N PRO A 85 10.16 5.34 -10.00
CA PRO A 85 10.48 4.59 -8.80
C PRO A 85 10.78 3.13 -9.09
N ALA A 86 11.54 2.47 -8.22
CA ALA A 86 11.76 1.02 -8.29
C ALA A 86 10.48 0.23 -7.96
N LEU A 87 9.66 0.74 -7.04
CA LEU A 87 8.42 0.12 -6.58
C LEU A 87 7.30 1.16 -6.45
N VAL A 88 6.08 0.74 -6.74
CA VAL A 88 4.83 1.47 -6.42
C VAL A 88 3.91 0.54 -5.67
N SER A 89 3.29 1.01 -4.60
CA SER A 89 2.36 0.23 -3.78
C SER A 89 1.18 1.06 -3.28
N ASP A 90 0.09 0.39 -2.90
CA ASP A 90 -1.05 0.93 -2.15
C ASP A 90 -1.68 -0.18 -1.32
N HIS A 91 -2.57 0.18 -0.39
CA HIS A 91 -3.22 -0.74 0.55
C HIS A 91 -4.41 -1.49 -0.06
N LEU A 92 -4.64 -2.71 0.45
CA LEU A 92 -5.88 -3.46 0.27
C LEU A 92 -6.98 -2.85 1.17
N SER A 93 -7.47 -1.69 0.80
CA SER A 93 -8.45 -0.93 1.57
C SER A 93 -9.36 -0.09 0.67
N TRP A 94 -10.40 0.48 1.25
CA TRP A 94 -11.18 1.52 0.61
C TRP A 94 -11.26 2.77 1.49
N SER A 95 -11.36 3.93 0.87
CA SER A 95 -11.44 5.24 1.52
C SER A 95 -12.39 6.19 0.78
N VAL A 96 -13.04 5.73 -0.29
CA VAL A 96 -13.99 6.53 -1.07
C VAL A 96 -15.28 5.76 -1.26
N ALA A 97 -16.42 6.40 -0.93
CA ALA A 97 -17.76 5.91 -1.22
C ALA A 97 -18.72 7.10 -1.40
N ASP A 98 -19.67 7.01 -2.36
CA ASP A 98 -20.64 8.06 -2.72
C ASP A 98 -19.95 9.41 -2.97
N GLY A 99 -18.79 9.41 -3.64
CA GLY A 99 -17.98 10.59 -3.90
C GLY A 99 -17.41 11.29 -2.66
N ARG A 100 -17.44 10.64 -1.49
CA ARG A 100 -16.88 11.14 -0.24
C ARG A 100 -15.60 10.42 0.10
N TYR A 101 -14.57 11.18 0.47
CA TYR A 101 -13.32 10.64 0.97
C TYR A 101 -13.36 10.50 2.49
N PHE A 102 -13.01 9.32 2.97
CA PHE A 102 -12.81 9.00 4.38
C PHE A 102 -11.32 9.01 4.66
N ASN A 103 -10.90 9.74 5.68
CA ASN A 103 -9.49 9.80 6.05
C ASN A 103 -9.09 8.57 6.89
N ASP A 104 -9.30 7.39 6.32
CA ASP A 104 -9.03 6.09 6.95
C ASP A 104 -8.80 5.03 5.87
N LEU A 105 -8.12 3.95 6.23
CA LEU A 105 -7.93 2.75 5.43
C LEU A 105 -8.97 1.71 5.88
N LEU A 106 -10.16 1.77 5.29
CA LEU A 106 -11.28 0.94 5.69
C LEU A 106 -11.12 -0.49 5.14
N PRO A 107 -11.32 -1.52 5.98
CA PRO A 107 -11.20 -2.91 5.57
C PRO A 107 -12.35 -3.33 4.65
N LEU A 108 -12.13 -4.39 3.87
CA LEU A 108 -13.14 -4.99 3.00
C LEU A 108 -13.57 -6.37 3.51
N PRO A 109 -14.78 -6.85 3.14
CA PRO A 109 -15.10 -8.26 3.26
C PRO A 109 -14.28 -9.07 2.24
N TYR A 110 -13.65 -10.15 2.67
CA TYR A 110 -12.90 -11.03 1.77
C TYR A 110 -13.85 -12.03 1.10
N THR A 111 -14.59 -11.51 0.11
CA THR A 111 -15.55 -12.27 -0.74
C THR A 111 -15.09 -12.25 -2.19
N GLU A 112 -15.70 -13.10 -3.03
CA GLU A 112 -15.42 -13.13 -4.47
C GLU A 112 -15.78 -11.79 -5.13
N GLU A 113 -16.90 -11.17 -4.74
CA GLU A 113 -17.32 -9.88 -5.29
C GLU A 113 -16.34 -8.75 -4.96
N ALA A 114 -15.84 -8.72 -3.72
CA ALA A 114 -14.82 -7.74 -3.32
C ALA A 114 -13.50 -7.99 -4.06
N LEU A 115 -13.14 -9.25 -4.26
CA LEU A 115 -11.95 -9.62 -5.03
C LEU A 115 -12.02 -9.15 -6.48
N GLU A 116 -13.17 -9.33 -7.15
CA GLU A 116 -13.38 -8.83 -8.50
C GLU A 116 -13.24 -7.31 -8.61
N VAL A 117 -13.74 -6.58 -7.61
CA VAL A 117 -13.59 -5.12 -7.51
C VAL A 117 -12.12 -4.74 -7.42
N VAL A 118 -11.38 -5.36 -6.49
CA VAL A 118 -9.95 -5.04 -6.28
C VAL A 118 -9.11 -5.43 -7.50
N VAL A 119 -9.36 -6.59 -8.11
CA VAL A 119 -8.66 -7.02 -9.34
C VAL A 119 -8.85 -6.00 -10.47
N ARG A 120 -10.07 -5.52 -10.68
CA ARG A 120 -10.39 -4.50 -11.69
C ARG A 120 -9.63 -3.19 -11.39
N ASN A 121 -9.67 -2.72 -10.14
CA ASN A 121 -9.06 -1.45 -9.75
C ASN A 121 -7.53 -1.51 -9.81
N VAL A 122 -6.92 -2.62 -9.39
CA VAL A 122 -5.49 -2.88 -9.54
C VAL A 122 -5.10 -2.94 -11.02
N GLY A 123 -5.90 -3.61 -11.85
CA GLY A 123 -5.71 -3.63 -13.30
C GLY A 123 -5.72 -2.22 -13.90
N ARG A 124 -6.68 -1.39 -13.51
CA ARG A 124 -6.77 0.02 -13.95
C ARG A 124 -5.57 0.85 -13.50
N LEU A 125 -5.11 0.65 -12.26
CA LEU A 125 -3.91 1.31 -11.74
C LEU A 125 -2.67 0.90 -12.55
N GLN A 126 -2.45 -0.39 -12.75
CA GLN A 126 -1.30 -0.92 -13.51
C GLN A 126 -1.30 -0.43 -14.97
N GLU A 127 -2.48 -0.36 -15.60
CA GLU A 127 -2.65 0.19 -16.94
C GLU A 127 -2.24 1.66 -17.00
N ALA A 128 -2.71 2.48 -16.04
CA ALA A 128 -2.38 3.91 -15.98
C ALA A 128 -0.90 4.18 -15.75
N LEU A 129 -0.24 3.30 -14.97
CA LEU A 129 1.18 3.43 -14.65
C LEU A 129 2.10 2.73 -15.66
N GLY A 130 1.56 1.87 -16.54
CA GLY A 130 2.33 1.06 -17.47
C GLY A 130 3.28 0.06 -16.80
N ARG A 131 2.99 -0.35 -15.55
CA ARG A 131 3.84 -1.22 -14.73
C ARG A 131 3.06 -2.00 -13.68
N SER A 132 3.66 -3.08 -13.17
CA SER A 132 3.12 -3.79 -12.01
C SER A 132 3.27 -2.95 -10.74
N VAL A 133 2.31 -3.10 -9.82
CA VAL A 133 2.29 -2.50 -8.48
C VAL A 133 2.28 -3.59 -7.42
N ALA A 134 2.58 -3.23 -6.16
CA ALA A 134 2.40 -4.11 -5.03
C ALA A 134 1.18 -3.67 -4.20
N VAL A 135 0.42 -4.64 -3.68
CA VAL A 135 -0.71 -4.40 -2.79
C VAL A 135 -0.34 -4.83 -1.39
N GLU A 136 -0.55 -3.93 -0.42
CA GLU A 136 -0.19 -4.13 0.97
C GLU A 136 -1.37 -4.64 1.80
N ASN A 137 -1.10 -5.57 2.71
CA ASN A 137 -2.06 -5.99 3.73
C ASN A 137 -2.27 -4.87 4.77
N PRO A 138 -3.50 -4.36 4.95
CA PRO A 138 -3.77 -3.30 5.93
C PRO A 138 -3.84 -3.84 7.35
N SER A 139 -3.73 -2.96 8.36
CA SER A 139 -4.15 -3.29 9.71
C SER A 139 -5.67 -3.19 9.83
N CYS A 140 -6.32 -4.31 10.13
CA CYS A 140 -7.78 -4.37 10.28
C CYS A 140 -8.19 -4.24 11.74
N TYR A 141 -9.28 -3.49 12.00
CA TYR A 141 -9.87 -3.31 13.33
C TYR A 141 -11.29 -3.89 13.42
N LEU A 142 -11.81 -4.38 12.31
CA LEU A 142 -13.07 -5.14 12.26
C LEU A 142 -12.97 -6.25 11.20
N GLY A 143 -13.74 -7.30 11.39
CA GLY A 143 -13.92 -8.37 10.43
C GLY A 143 -15.38 -8.45 9.95
N PHE A 144 -15.58 -9.05 8.79
CA PHE A 144 -16.91 -9.21 8.20
C PHE A 144 -17.35 -10.66 8.28
N ALA A 145 -18.56 -10.88 8.81
CA ALA A 145 -19.17 -12.23 8.86
C ALA A 145 -19.44 -12.81 7.46
N SER A 146 -19.53 -11.95 6.45
CA SER A 146 -19.71 -12.34 5.04
C SER A 146 -18.41 -12.80 4.36
N SER A 147 -17.24 -12.63 4.99
CA SER A 147 -15.98 -13.09 4.40
C SER A 147 -15.98 -14.61 4.20
N THR A 148 -15.70 -15.05 2.99
CA THR A 148 -15.63 -16.47 2.58
C THR A 148 -14.20 -16.96 2.40
N MET A 149 -13.23 -16.05 2.42
CA MET A 149 -11.79 -16.31 2.31
C MET A 149 -11.05 -15.71 3.52
N SER A 150 -9.90 -16.24 3.85
CA SER A 150 -8.94 -15.60 4.75
C SER A 150 -8.18 -14.50 4.00
N GLU A 151 -7.55 -13.56 4.72
CA GLU A 151 -6.72 -12.51 4.11
C GLU A 151 -5.58 -13.08 3.23
N PRO A 152 -4.81 -14.09 3.67
CA PRO A 152 -3.77 -14.68 2.82
C PRO A 152 -4.32 -15.32 1.53
N GLU A 153 -5.48 -15.99 1.58
CA GLU A 153 -6.14 -16.56 0.40
C GLU A 153 -6.58 -15.45 -0.56
N PHE A 154 -7.19 -14.39 -0.03
CA PHE A 154 -7.62 -13.24 -0.82
C PHE A 154 -6.44 -12.56 -1.52
N LEU A 155 -5.35 -12.29 -0.81
CA LEU A 155 -4.13 -11.68 -1.35
C LEU A 155 -3.46 -12.56 -2.41
N ALA A 156 -3.37 -13.88 -2.16
CA ALA A 156 -2.81 -14.81 -3.13
C ALA A 156 -3.62 -14.86 -4.42
N GLU A 157 -4.95 -14.87 -4.29
CA GLU A 157 -5.85 -14.89 -5.45
C GLU A 157 -5.85 -13.55 -6.19
N LEU A 158 -5.75 -12.42 -5.47
CA LEU A 158 -5.57 -11.09 -6.05
C LEU A 158 -4.29 -11.04 -6.90
N ALA A 159 -3.16 -11.47 -6.35
CA ALA A 159 -1.89 -11.48 -7.06
C ALA A 159 -1.95 -12.38 -8.31
N ARG A 160 -2.57 -13.55 -8.19
CA ARG A 160 -2.74 -14.49 -9.30
C ARG A 160 -3.58 -13.92 -10.45
N ARG A 161 -4.69 -13.19 -10.13
CA ARG A 161 -5.63 -12.67 -11.14
C ARG A 161 -5.16 -11.34 -11.75
N SER A 162 -4.58 -10.45 -10.96
CA SER A 162 -4.18 -9.11 -11.42
C SER A 162 -2.73 -9.03 -11.88
N GLY A 163 -1.88 -10.00 -11.50
CA GLY A 163 -0.44 -9.95 -11.76
C GLY A 163 0.31 -8.95 -10.90
N CYS A 164 -0.32 -8.41 -9.84
CA CYS A 164 0.35 -7.51 -8.90
C CYS A 164 1.34 -8.25 -8.00
N GLY A 165 2.30 -7.52 -7.44
CA GLY A 165 3.10 -7.98 -6.31
C GLY A 165 2.34 -7.85 -4.99
N LEU A 166 2.92 -8.39 -3.92
CA LEU A 166 2.44 -8.19 -2.56
C LEU A 166 3.50 -7.44 -1.74
N LEU A 167 3.06 -6.43 -1.01
CA LEU A 167 3.84 -5.78 0.02
C LEU A 167 3.35 -6.32 1.37
N LEU A 168 4.22 -7.04 2.07
CA LEU A 168 3.87 -7.63 3.36
C LEU A 168 4.32 -6.72 4.50
N ASP A 169 3.37 -6.10 5.19
CA ASP A 169 3.62 -5.42 6.45
C ASP A 169 3.40 -6.39 7.61
N ALA A 170 4.52 -6.79 8.24
CA ALA A 170 4.51 -7.71 9.37
C ALA A 170 3.87 -7.07 10.63
N ASN A 171 3.98 -5.75 10.80
CA ASN A 171 3.34 -5.04 11.91
C ASN A 171 1.81 -5.03 11.74
N ASN A 172 1.31 -4.84 10.52
CA ASN A 172 -0.14 -4.88 10.23
C ASN A 172 -0.75 -6.26 10.56
N ILE A 173 -0.01 -7.36 10.35
CA ILE A 173 -0.44 -8.70 10.76
C ILE A 173 -0.62 -8.76 12.28
N VAL A 174 0.38 -8.27 13.04
CA VAL A 174 0.34 -8.27 14.51
C VAL A 174 -0.81 -7.41 15.04
N VAL A 175 -0.97 -6.20 14.49
CA VAL A 175 -2.04 -5.26 14.86
C VAL A 175 -3.42 -5.86 14.55
N THR A 176 -3.60 -6.44 13.37
CA THR A 176 -4.85 -7.11 12.98
C THR A 176 -5.19 -8.27 13.91
N ALA A 177 -4.21 -9.11 14.23
CA ALA A 177 -4.41 -10.22 15.15
C ALA A 177 -4.83 -9.74 16.55
N HIS A 178 -4.19 -8.68 17.05
CA HIS A 178 -4.56 -8.07 18.33
C HIS A 178 -5.98 -7.50 18.31
N ASN A 179 -6.31 -6.70 17.29
CA ASN A 179 -7.61 -6.05 17.17
C ASN A 179 -8.76 -7.05 17.03
N LEU A 180 -8.56 -8.10 16.24
CA LEU A 180 -9.58 -9.12 16.00
C LEU A 180 -9.52 -10.29 17.01
N ARG A 181 -8.69 -10.18 18.06
CA ARG A 181 -8.46 -11.24 19.06
C ARG A 181 -8.16 -12.60 18.44
N ARG A 182 -7.43 -12.60 17.34
CA ARG A 182 -6.96 -13.80 16.65
C ARG A 182 -5.63 -14.24 17.22
N CYS A 183 -5.43 -15.55 17.34
CA CYS A 183 -4.12 -16.11 17.63
C CYS A 183 -3.22 -15.99 16.40
N LEU A 184 -2.04 -15.43 16.56
CA LEU A 184 -0.97 -15.61 15.60
C LEU A 184 -0.36 -16.97 15.85
N ASP A 185 -0.58 -17.92 14.94
CA ASP A 185 0.08 -19.23 15.01
C ASP A 185 1.54 -19.10 14.57
N ILE A 186 2.38 -18.60 15.47
CA ILE A 186 3.83 -18.50 15.31
C ILE A 186 4.56 -19.74 15.85
N GLY A 187 3.91 -20.92 15.76
CA GLY A 187 4.55 -22.20 16.03
C GLY A 187 4.35 -22.76 17.43
N ASN A 188 3.42 -22.23 18.23
CA ASN A 188 3.06 -22.84 19.51
C ASN A 188 1.53 -23.01 19.69
N PRO A 189 0.92 -24.13 19.28
CA PRO A 189 -0.52 -24.36 19.33
C PRO A 189 -1.11 -24.41 20.76
N HIS A 190 -0.29 -24.44 21.81
CA HIS A 190 -0.75 -24.55 23.20
C HIS A 190 -1.10 -23.21 23.86
N GLU A 191 -0.62 -22.07 23.34
CA GLU A 191 -0.91 -20.74 23.91
C GLU A 191 -2.24 -20.16 23.41
N CYS A 192 -2.73 -20.60 22.26
CA CYS A 192 -3.95 -20.09 21.63
C CYS A 192 -5.25 -20.41 22.37
N ARG A 193 -5.27 -21.40 23.28
CA ARG A 193 -6.50 -21.87 23.97
C ARG A 193 -6.85 -21.13 25.25
N ARG A 194 -6.13 -20.06 25.63
CA ARG A 194 -6.33 -19.36 26.91
C ARG A 194 -7.01 -18.00 26.82
N SER A 195 -7.55 -17.64 25.65
CA SER A 195 -8.15 -16.30 25.44
C SER A 195 -9.59 -16.40 24.94
N ILE A 196 -10.42 -17.25 25.58
CA ILE A 196 -11.88 -17.22 25.43
C ILE A 196 -12.49 -17.06 26.82
#